data_56a1ef697c6832dfe5e16d6193ae71a8
#
_entry.id   56a1ef697c6832dfe5e16d6193ae71a8
#
_cell.length_a   1.000
_cell.length_b   1.000
_cell.length_c   1.000
_cell.angle_alpha   90.00
_cell.angle_beta   90.00
_cell.angle_gamma   90.00
#
_symmetry.space_group_name_H-M   'P 1'
#
loop_
_entity.id
_entity.type
_entity.pdbx_description
1 polymer ?
#
loop_
_entity_poly.entity_id
_entity_poly.type
_entity_poly.pdbx_seq_one_letter_code
_entity_poly.pdbx_strand_id
1 'polypeptide(L)'
;MSEQDTAAVVDTTDDEQHLAPTDATVDVDGDDVDGDDESRDEADIAADYIEELLDICDLDGDIEIEERAGRVYLTVTDDGAALRVLAKPDTVTALQELTRIAVQAETGEFSRLILDIGGSRDARATELQRLVDTAVERIEAGSTTAALPPMSSYERKLVHDLVAEKGFHSESEGEGRDRHTVITR
;
A
#
# COMPACT_ATOMS: atom_id res chain seq x y z
N MET A 1 -33.66 13.61 53.89
CA MET A 1 -35.07 13.13 53.89
C MET A 1 -35.12 12.08 52.78
N SER A 2 -34.83 10.88 53.14
CA SER A 2 -35.76 9.84 53.60
C SER A 2 -36.49 9.27 52.41
N GLU A 3 -36.53 8.05 52.10
CA GLU A 3 -36.42 6.72 52.73
C GLU A 3 -36.68 5.76 51.57
N GLN A 4 -35.89 4.65 51.39
CA GLN A 4 -36.28 3.30 51.78
C GLN A 4 -37.55 2.80 51.06
N ASP A 5 -37.68 1.65 50.48
CA ASP A 5 -37.45 0.34 51.05
C ASP A 5 -37.77 -0.76 50.00
N THR A 6 -37.11 -1.82 50.09
CA THR A 6 -37.37 -3.22 50.38
C THR A 6 -37.67 -4.17 49.22
N ALA A 7 -36.78 -5.10 49.14
CA ALA A 7 -36.75 -6.53 48.90
C ALA A 7 -38.06 -7.31 48.69
N ALA A 8 -38.02 -8.29 47.78
CA ALA A 8 -38.61 -9.61 48.02
C ALA A 8 -37.89 -10.69 47.21
N VAL A 9 -37.22 -11.55 47.97
CA VAL A 9 -36.74 -12.88 47.61
C VAL A 9 -37.93 -13.83 47.56
N VAL A 10 -38.05 -14.66 46.55
CA VAL A 10 -38.77 -15.94 46.63
C VAL A 10 -37.94 -17.02 45.95
N ASP A 11 -37.44 -17.88 46.79
CA ASP A 11 -36.89 -19.22 46.59
C ASP A 11 -38.06 -20.21 46.43
N THR A 12 -37.94 -21.17 45.50
CA THR A 12 -38.46 -22.52 45.61
C THR A 12 -37.93 -23.44 44.52
N THR A 13 -36.97 -24.28 44.90
CA THR A 13 -36.88 -25.75 44.93
C THR A 13 -37.39 -26.54 43.73
N ASP A 14 -36.43 -27.25 43.13
CA ASP A 14 -36.34 -28.70 43.05
C ASP A 14 -37.41 -29.46 42.23
N ASP A 15 -36.98 -30.08 41.16
CA ASP A 15 -37.36 -31.49 40.87
C ASP A 15 -36.34 -32.16 39.95
N GLU A 16 -35.66 -33.11 40.53
CA GLU A 16 -34.80 -34.10 39.82
C GLU A 16 -35.67 -35.08 39.05
N GLN A 17 -35.38 -35.29 37.76
CA GLN A 17 -35.66 -36.56 37.13
C GLN A 17 -34.53 -37.00 36.18
N HIS A 18 -33.77 -37.86 36.75
CA HIS A 18 -32.82 -38.84 36.24
C HIS A 18 -33.44 -39.71 35.14
N LEU A 19 -32.85 -39.67 33.93
CA LEU A 19 -32.89 -40.79 32.98
C LEU A 19 -31.60 -40.76 32.12
N ALA A 20 -30.71 -41.70 32.38
CA ALA A 20 -29.59 -42.11 31.53
C ALA A 20 -30.01 -43.41 30.81
N PRO A 21 -29.13 -43.98 29.95
CA PRO A 21 -28.57 -43.51 28.68
C PRO A 21 -29.02 -44.42 27.51
N THR A 22 -29.10 -43.94 26.33
CA THR A 22 -29.07 -44.81 25.15
C THR A 22 -27.83 -44.50 24.30
N ASP A 23 -26.93 -45.42 24.38
CA ASP A 23 -25.83 -45.69 23.45
C ASP A 23 -26.37 -45.77 22.03
N ALA A 24 -25.90 -44.84 21.18
CA ALA A 24 -25.93 -44.94 19.74
C ALA A 24 -24.64 -44.30 19.23
N THR A 25 -23.63 -45.11 19.10
CA THR A 25 -22.45 -44.82 18.29
C THR A 25 -22.90 -44.60 16.87
N VAL A 26 -22.89 -43.35 16.46
CA VAL A 26 -22.89 -42.97 15.03
C VAL A 26 -21.44 -42.65 14.72
N ASP A 27 -20.77 -43.60 14.04
CA ASP A 27 -19.55 -43.32 13.31
C ASP A 27 -19.88 -42.28 12.23
N VAL A 28 -19.63 -41.05 12.53
CA VAL A 28 -19.51 -40.02 11.51
C VAL A 28 -18.06 -40.08 11.04
N ASP A 29 -17.88 -40.73 9.88
CA ASP A 29 -16.69 -40.55 9.09
C ASP A 29 -16.49 -39.03 8.97
N GLY A 30 -15.52 -38.53 9.70
CA GLY A 30 -15.02 -37.18 9.54
C GLY A 30 -14.40 -37.09 8.16
N ASP A 31 -15.19 -36.60 7.21
CA ASP A 31 -14.66 -35.98 6.03
C ASP A 31 -13.97 -34.71 6.55
N ASP A 32 -12.68 -34.83 6.85
CA ASP A 32 -11.79 -33.71 7.02
C ASP A 32 -11.77 -32.93 5.68
N VAL A 33 -12.74 -32.09 5.49
CA VAL A 33 -12.58 -30.95 4.57
C VAL A 33 -11.53 -30.06 5.26
N ASP A 34 -10.26 -30.40 5.03
CA ASP A 34 -9.19 -29.44 5.05
C ASP A 34 -9.59 -28.36 4.05
N GLY A 35 -10.45 -27.44 4.50
CA GLY A 35 -10.59 -26.14 3.91
C GLY A 35 -9.28 -25.43 4.19
N ASP A 36 -8.31 -25.61 3.31
CA ASP A 36 -7.25 -24.66 3.09
C ASP A 36 -7.95 -23.34 2.69
N ASP A 37 -8.39 -22.61 3.71
CA ASP A 37 -8.59 -21.18 3.63
C ASP A 37 -7.15 -20.61 3.63
N GLU A 38 -6.42 -20.89 2.54
CA GLU A 38 -5.22 -20.14 2.20
C GLU A 38 -5.68 -18.70 2.01
N SER A 39 -5.63 -17.94 3.10
CA SER A 39 -5.79 -16.52 3.02
C SER A 39 -4.74 -16.03 2.02
N ARG A 40 -5.20 -15.64 0.82
CA ARG A 40 -4.33 -15.15 -0.24
C ARG A 40 -3.50 -14.02 0.32
N ASP A 41 -2.23 -14.12 0.10
CA ASP A 41 -1.27 -13.17 0.63
C ASP A 41 -1.38 -11.82 -0.12
N GLU A 42 -0.90 -10.73 0.50
CA GLU A 42 -0.89 -9.38 -0.08
C GLU A 42 -0.25 -9.37 -1.47
N ALA A 43 0.80 -10.15 -1.66
CA ALA A 43 1.58 -10.21 -2.88
C ALA A 43 0.80 -10.85 -4.04
N ASP A 44 0.13 -11.98 -3.77
CA ASP A 44 -0.67 -12.71 -4.76
C ASP A 44 -1.87 -11.88 -5.21
N ILE A 45 -2.59 -11.27 -4.27
CA ILE A 45 -3.73 -10.40 -4.59
C ILE A 45 -3.30 -9.20 -5.45
N ALA A 46 -2.15 -8.60 -5.10
CA ALA A 46 -1.62 -7.47 -5.83
C ALA A 46 -1.18 -7.86 -7.26
N ALA A 47 -0.55 -9.02 -7.42
CA ALA A 47 -0.12 -9.53 -8.72
C ALA A 47 -1.31 -9.83 -9.61
N ASP A 48 -2.29 -10.57 -9.11
CA ASP A 48 -3.52 -10.91 -9.84
C ASP A 48 -4.27 -9.64 -10.30
N TYR A 49 -4.37 -8.63 -9.43
CA TYR A 49 -5.02 -7.37 -9.79
C TYR A 49 -4.30 -6.65 -10.96
N ILE A 50 -2.98 -6.66 -10.96
CA ILE A 50 -2.19 -6.05 -12.04
C ILE A 50 -2.24 -6.91 -13.30
N GLU A 51 -2.19 -8.25 -13.19
CA GLU A 51 -2.32 -9.17 -14.33
C GLU A 51 -3.67 -8.97 -15.03
N GLU A 52 -4.78 -8.94 -14.27
CA GLU A 52 -6.11 -8.67 -14.83
C GLU A 52 -6.19 -7.29 -15.51
N LEU A 53 -5.54 -6.26 -14.94
CA LEU A 53 -5.48 -4.94 -15.55
C LEU A 53 -4.72 -4.97 -16.89
N LEU A 54 -3.60 -5.68 -16.96
CA LEU A 54 -2.81 -5.82 -18.19
C LEU A 54 -3.62 -6.54 -19.27
N ASP A 55 -4.31 -7.61 -18.91
CA ASP A 55 -5.19 -8.37 -19.80
C ASP A 55 -6.32 -7.50 -20.37
N ILE A 56 -6.98 -6.71 -19.52
CA ILE A 56 -8.05 -5.77 -19.96
C ILE A 56 -7.50 -4.72 -20.92
N CYS A 57 -6.26 -4.30 -20.73
CA CYS A 57 -5.59 -3.29 -21.57
C CYS A 57 -4.96 -3.89 -22.85
N ASP A 58 -5.02 -5.22 -23.04
CA ASP A 58 -4.31 -5.94 -24.11
C ASP A 58 -2.80 -5.63 -24.12
N LEU A 59 -2.21 -5.67 -22.92
CA LEU A 59 -0.79 -5.43 -22.67
C LEU A 59 -0.13 -6.69 -22.09
N ASP A 60 1.04 -7.05 -22.65
CA ASP A 60 1.87 -8.11 -22.11
C ASP A 60 2.91 -7.53 -21.13
N GLY A 61 3.18 -8.26 -20.04
CA GLY A 61 4.20 -7.89 -19.07
C GLY A 61 4.52 -9.03 -18.12
N ASP A 62 5.79 -9.13 -17.74
CA ASP A 62 6.27 -10.06 -16.71
C ASP A 62 6.18 -9.39 -15.35
N ILE A 63 5.55 -10.07 -14.39
CA ILE A 63 5.38 -9.57 -13.02
C ILE A 63 6.38 -10.28 -12.11
N GLU A 64 7.24 -9.50 -11.47
CA GLU A 64 8.16 -9.96 -10.43
C GLU A 64 7.72 -9.44 -9.07
N ILE A 65 7.70 -10.32 -8.07
CA ILE A 65 7.34 -10.01 -6.69
C ILE A 65 8.58 -10.14 -5.82
N GLU A 66 8.87 -9.12 -5.04
CA GLU A 66 9.92 -9.15 -4.02
C GLU A 66 9.38 -8.63 -2.69
N GLU A 67 9.71 -9.31 -1.61
CA GLU A 67 9.48 -8.80 -0.27
C GLU A 67 10.77 -8.26 0.35
N ARG A 68 10.73 -6.98 0.75
CA ARG A 68 11.86 -6.33 1.42
C ARG A 68 11.40 -5.51 2.62
N ALA A 69 11.96 -5.78 3.78
CA ALA A 69 11.64 -5.05 5.02
C ALA A 69 10.13 -4.96 5.33
N GLY A 70 9.40 -6.07 5.11
CA GLY A 70 7.97 -6.17 5.37
C GLY A 70 7.12 -5.32 4.41
N ARG A 71 7.57 -5.18 3.17
CA ARG A 71 6.83 -4.52 2.06
C ARG A 71 6.93 -5.36 0.81
N VAL A 72 5.83 -5.47 0.12
CA VAL A 72 5.75 -6.07 -1.20
C VAL A 72 6.19 -5.05 -2.25
N TYR A 73 7.09 -5.45 -3.11
CA TYR A 73 7.51 -4.73 -4.32
C TYR A 73 7.04 -5.52 -5.52
N LEU A 74 6.19 -4.91 -6.32
CA LEU A 74 5.68 -5.48 -7.55
C LEU A 74 6.32 -4.73 -8.72
N THR A 75 7.09 -5.44 -9.53
CA THR A 75 7.76 -4.88 -10.71
C THR A 75 7.18 -5.51 -11.96
N VAL A 76 6.70 -4.68 -12.89
CA VAL A 76 6.15 -5.11 -14.18
C VAL A 76 7.10 -4.68 -15.28
N THR A 77 7.59 -5.63 -16.05
CA THR A 77 8.52 -5.39 -17.16
C THR A 77 7.97 -5.94 -18.47
N ASP A 78 8.41 -5.41 -19.60
CA ASP A 78 8.12 -5.92 -20.93
C ASP A 78 9.39 -5.93 -21.79
N ASP A 79 9.45 -6.81 -22.77
CA ASP A 79 10.54 -6.87 -23.75
C ASP A 79 10.46 -5.74 -24.79
N GLY A 80 9.40 -4.95 -24.77
CA GLY A 80 9.07 -3.96 -25.77
C GLY A 80 8.95 -2.54 -25.22
N ALA A 81 7.89 -1.88 -25.63
CA ALA A 81 7.58 -0.52 -25.20
C ALA A 81 6.09 -0.35 -24.89
N ALA A 82 5.35 -1.46 -24.79
CA ALA A 82 3.92 -1.45 -24.58
C ALA A 82 3.54 -0.83 -23.23
N LEU A 83 4.31 -1.14 -22.18
CA LEU A 83 4.10 -0.61 -20.84
C LEU A 83 4.33 0.90 -20.69
N ARG A 84 4.93 1.58 -21.69
CA ARG A 84 5.17 3.03 -21.61
C ARG A 84 3.91 3.87 -21.40
N VAL A 85 2.75 3.36 -21.82
CA VAL A 85 1.47 4.05 -21.62
C VAL A 85 1.13 4.11 -20.12
N LEU A 86 1.46 3.06 -19.38
CA LEU A 86 1.23 2.92 -17.93
C LEU A 86 2.41 3.46 -17.09
N ALA A 87 3.63 3.50 -17.63
CA ALA A 87 4.85 3.88 -16.91
C ALA A 87 4.96 5.38 -16.58
N LYS A 88 3.93 6.19 -16.87
CA LYS A 88 3.90 7.60 -16.48
C LYS A 88 3.76 7.74 -14.97
N PRO A 89 4.50 8.66 -14.30
CA PRO A 89 4.51 8.79 -12.84
C PRO A 89 3.12 8.90 -12.21
N ASP A 90 2.24 9.72 -12.77
CA ASP A 90 0.88 9.90 -12.26
C ASP A 90 0.04 8.62 -12.44
N THR A 91 0.22 7.91 -13.55
CA THR A 91 -0.47 6.64 -13.83
C THR A 91 -0.01 5.56 -12.86
N VAL A 92 1.30 5.38 -12.68
CA VAL A 92 1.86 4.40 -11.73
C VAL A 92 1.40 4.71 -10.30
N THR A 93 1.40 5.98 -9.91
CA THR A 93 0.88 6.39 -8.59
C THR A 93 -0.60 6.02 -8.42
N ALA A 94 -1.43 6.28 -9.41
CA ALA A 94 -2.85 5.94 -9.37
C ALA A 94 -3.07 4.43 -9.35
N LEU A 95 -2.35 3.67 -10.17
CA LEU A 95 -2.42 2.20 -10.19
C LEU A 95 -1.97 1.60 -8.86
N GLN A 96 -0.88 2.10 -8.28
CA GLN A 96 -0.43 1.67 -6.96
C GLN A 96 -1.51 1.87 -5.88
N GLU A 97 -2.18 3.01 -5.87
CA GLU A 97 -3.27 3.24 -4.91
C GLU A 97 -4.48 2.33 -5.17
N LEU A 98 -4.83 2.08 -6.43
CA LEU A 98 -5.91 1.14 -6.76
C LEU A 98 -5.56 -0.30 -6.33
N THR A 99 -4.34 -0.76 -6.60
CA THR A 99 -3.86 -2.07 -6.15
C THR A 99 -3.90 -2.20 -4.62
N ARG A 100 -3.47 -1.17 -3.89
CA ARG A 100 -3.57 -1.14 -2.41
C ARG A 100 -5.00 -1.23 -1.91
N ILE A 101 -5.94 -0.56 -2.59
CA ILE A 101 -7.37 -0.63 -2.25
C ILE A 101 -7.91 -2.03 -2.52
N ALA A 102 -7.52 -2.67 -3.63
CA ALA A 102 -7.91 -4.03 -3.94
C ALA A 102 -7.41 -5.01 -2.87
N VAL A 103 -6.13 -4.95 -2.51
CA VAL A 103 -5.56 -5.76 -1.42
C VAL A 103 -6.30 -5.51 -0.09
N GLN A 104 -6.53 -4.25 0.27
CA GLN A 104 -7.24 -3.91 1.51
C GLN A 104 -8.69 -4.42 1.51
N ALA A 105 -9.34 -4.45 0.37
CA ALA A 105 -10.72 -4.95 0.26
C ALA A 105 -10.80 -6.47 0.52
N GLU A 106 -9.77 -7.24 0.14
CA GLU A 106 -9.72 -8.68 0.33
C GLU A 106 -9.15 -9.08 1.70
N THR A 107 -8.06 -8.43 2.13
CA THR A 107 -7.36 -8.79 3.39
C THR A 107 -7.93 -8.08 4.62
N GLY A 108 -8.61 -6.95 4.44
CA GLY A 108 -9.00 -6.04 5.53
C GLY A 108 -7.84 -5.23 6.13
N GLU A 109 -6.61 -5.43 5.66
CA GLU A 109 -5.40 -4.80 6.16
C GLU A 109 -4.89 -3.68 5.24
N PHE A 110 -4.18 -2.71 5.82
CA PHE A 110 -3.60 -1.61 5.06
C PHE A 110 -2.33 -2.04 4.33
N SER A 111 -2.36 -2.04 3.01
CA SER A 111 -1.23 -2.38 2.15
C SER A 111 -0.20 -1.23 2.06
N ARG A 112 1.09 -1.61 2.11
CA ARG A 112 2.24 -0.71 1.87
C ARG A 112 3.00 -1.08 0.60
N LEU A 113 2.37 -1.82 -0.27
CA LEU A 113 2.88 -2.26 -1.56
C LEU A 113 3.51 -1.08 -2.34
N ILE A 114 4.56 -1.40 -3.07
CA ILE A 114 5.25 -0.49 -3.97
C ILE A 114 5.19 -1.09 -5.38
N LEU A 115 4.65 -0.34 -6.33
CA LEU A 115 4.52 -0.71 -7.73
C LEU A 115 5.56 0.00 -8.58
N ASP A 116 6.22 -0.73 -9.47
CA ASP A 116 7.03 -0.19 -10.55
C ASP A 116 6.58 -0.79 -11.88
N ILE A 117 6.37 0.04 -12.90
CA ILE A 117 5.95 -0.39 -14.23
C ILE A 117 6.94 0.15 -15.26
N GLY A 118 7.57 -0.74 -16.01
CA GLY A 118 8.49 -0.39 -17.11
C GLY A 118 9.66 0.50 -16.66
N GLY A 119 10.17 0.31 -15.43
CA GLY A 119 11.28 1.12 -14.88
C GLY A 119 10.91 2.57 -14.62
N SER A 120 9.61 2.85 -14.37
CA SER A 120 9.10 4.20 -14.12
C SER A 120 9.78 4.90 -12.95
N ARG A 121 10.21 4.15 -11.94
CA ARG A 121 10.90 4.68 -10.75
C ARG A 121 12.28 5.21 -11.08
N ASP A 122 13.06 4.47 -11.86
CA ASP A 122 14.41 4.89 -12.28
C ASP A 122 14.33 6.07 -13.25
N ALA A 123 13.37 6.05 -14.18
CA ALA A 123 13.10 7.17 -15.06
C ALA A 123 12.74 8.44 -14.28
N ARG A 124 11.90 8.29 -13.25
CA ARG A 124 11.50 9.41 -12.37
C ARG A 124 12.64 9.91 -11.50
N ALA A 125 13.46 9.01 -10.94
CA ALA A 125 14.67 9.40 -10.21
C ALA A 125 15.63 10.21 -11.07
N THR A 126 15.84 9.81 -12.33
CA THR A 126 16.65 10.54 -13.30
C THR A 126 16.06 11.93 -13.62
N GLU A 127 14.74 12.04 -13.74
CA GLU A 127 14.06 13.32 -13.94
C GLU A 127 14.24 14.26 -12.74
N LEU A 128 14.03 13.75 -11.51
CA LEU A 128 14.23 14.52 -10.29
C LEU A 128 15.68 15.01 -10.16
N GLN A 129 16.66 14.18 -10.51
CA GLN A 129 18.06 14.58 -10.55
C GLN A 129 18.28 15.77 -11.50
N ARG A 130 17.70 15.74 -12.71
CA ARG A 130 17.81 16.85 -13.68
C ARG A 130 17.13 18.12 -13.18
N LEU A 131 16.00 17.99 -12.49
CA LEU A 131 15.32 19.15 -11.89
C LEU A 131 16.17 19.79 -10.81
N VAL A 132 16.82 18.99 -9.95
CA VAL A 132 17.76 19.48 -8.93
C VAL A 132 18.95 20.14 -9.59
N ASP A 133 19.58 19.53 -10.60
CA ASP A 133 20.71 20.13 -11.31
C ASP A 133 20.38 21.50 -11.90
N THR A 134 19.24 21.60 -12.59
CA THR A 134 18.77 22.85 -13.16
C THR A 134 18.49 23.92 -12.09
N ALA A 135 17.94 23.52 -10.96
CA ALA A 135 17.64 24.42 -9.85
C ALA A 135 18.95 24.95 -9.20
N VAL A 136 19.92 24.07 -8.99
CA VAL A 136 21.25 24.43 -8.46
C VAL A 136 21.97 25.38 -9.40
N GLU A 137 21.98 25.13 -10.71
CA GLU A 137 22.56 26.02 -11.72
C GLU A 137 21.95 27.44 -11.65
N ARG A 138 20.63 27.55 -11.44
CA ARG A 138 19.97 28.85 -11.25
C ARG A 138 20.42 29.59 -10.01
N ILE A 139 20.61 28.85 -8.90
CA ILE A 139 21.10 29.44 -7.65
C ILE A 139 22.55 29.90 -7.80
N GLU A 140 23.40 29.12 -8.46
CA GLU A 140 24.78 29.48 -8.76
C GLU A 140 24.88 30.69 -9.67
N ALA A 141 23.93 30.82 -10.61
CA ALA A 141 23.81 32.00 -11.49
C ALA A 141 23.28 33.26 -10.79
N GLY A 142 22.97 33.20 -9.49
CA GLY A 142 22.60 34.35 -8.66
C GLY A 142 21.16 34.41 -8.17
N SER A 143 20.35 33.38 -8.41
CA SER A 143 19.03 33.27 -7.78
C SER A 143 19.18 32.96 -6.30
N THR A 144 18.31 33.54 -5.45
CA THR A 144 18.30 33.27 -4.01
C THR A 144 17.62 31.95 -3.67
N THR A 145 16.62 31.59 -4.47
CA THR A 145 15.81 30.38 -4.28
C THR A 145 15.43 29.75 -5.61
N ALA A 146 15.15 28.46 -5.62
CA ALA A 146 14.61 27.74 -6.76
C ALA A 146 13.54 26.75 -6.29
N ALA A 147 12.28 26.99 -6.68
CA ALA A 147 11.16 26.10 -6.40
C ALA A 147 11.06 25.02 -7.47
N LEU A 148 10.87 23.78 -7.05
CA LEU A 148 10.60 22.62 -7.89
C LEU A 148 9.08 22.41 -8.05
N PRO A 149 8.63 21.64 -9.04
CA PRO A 149 7.24 21.25 -9.16
C PRO A 149 6.72 20.51 -7.92
N PRO A 150 5.40 20.51 -7.67
CA PRO A 150 4.79 19.66 -6.64
C PRO A 150 5.12 18.20 -6.84
N MET A 151 5.36 17.48 -5.75
CA MET A 151 5.73 16.08 -5.77
C MET A 151 5.36 15.36 -4.47
N SER A 152 5.33 14.03 -4.51
CA SER A 152 5.00 13.18 -3.37
C SER A 152 6.00 13.33 -2.21
N SER A 153 5.63 12.87 -1.01
CA SER A 153 6.53 12.92 0.15
C SER A 153 7.79 12.07 -0.03
N TYR A 154 7.70 10.96 -0.76
CA TYR A 154 8.84 10.13 -1.11
C TYR A 154 9.80 10.86 -2.06
N GLU A 155 9.27 11.47 -3.11
CA GLU A 155 10.08 12.23 -4.08
C GLU A 155 10.75 13.44 -3.43
N ARG A 156 10.04 14.15 -2.53
CA ARG A 156 10.62 15.27 -1.79
C ARG A 156 11.79 14.82 -0.92
N LYS A 157 11.70 13.64 -0.28
CA LYS A 157 12.81 13.08 0.47
C LYS A 157 14.01 12.81 -0.44
N LEU A 158 13.80 12.18 -1.60
CA LEU A 158 14.86 11.93 -2.58
C LEU A 158 15.51 13.23 -3.04
N VAL A 159 14.70 14.25 -3.34
CA VAL A 159 15.21 15.58 -3.71
C VAL A 159 16.00 16.24 -2.57
N HIS A 160 15.56 16.13 -1.32
CA HIS A 160 16.32 16.64 -0.17
C HIS A 160 17.70 15.99 -0.05
N ASP A 161 17.76 14.67 -0.24
CA ASP A 161 19.02 13.93 -0.20
C ASP A 161 19.95 14.38 -1.35
N LEU A 162 19.46 14.48 -2.60
CA LEU A 162 20.21 14.96 -3.75
C LEU A 162 20.72 16.40 -3.59
N VAL A 163 19.92 17.28 -3.01
CA VAL A 163 20.30 18.68 -2.76
C VAL A 163 21.37 18.76 -1.70
N ALA A 164 21.25 17.98 -0.62
CA ALA A 164 22.23 17.91 0.46
C ALA A 164 23.59 17.38 -0.03
N GLU A 165 23.63 16.37 -0.91
CA GLU A 165 24.83 15.85 -1.56
C GLU A 165 25.57 16.93 -2.36
N LYS A 166 24.83 17.89 -2.93
CA LYS A 166 25.39 19.03 -3.66
C LYS A 166 25.80 20.22 -2.76
N GLY A 167 25.56 20.12 -1.45
CA GLY A 167 25.92 21.16 -0.48
C GLY A 167 24.98 22.35 -0.43
N PHE A 168 23.75 22.19 -0.87
CA PHE A 168 22.68 23.18 -0.80
C PHE A 168 21.66 22.82 0.28
N HIS A 169 20.82 23.79 0.65
CA HIS A 169 19.69 23.61 1.56
C HIS A 169 18.38 23.45 0.82
N SER A 170 17.44 22.74 1.43
CA SER A 170 16.12 22.57 0.85
C SER A 170 15.05 22.44 1.92
N GLU A 171 13.89 23.01 1.66
CA GLU A 171 12.72 22.94 2.52
C GLU A 171 11.48 22.53 1.71
N SER A 172 10.54 21.86 2.38
CA SER A 172 9.25 21.51 1.75
C SER A 172 8.21 22.54 2.10
N GLU A 173 7.70 23.25 1.09
CA GLU A 173 6.67 24.29 1.19
C GLU A 173 5.34 23.83 0.58
N GLY A 174 4.25 24.51 0.94
CA GLY A 174 2.90 24.20 0.45
C GLY A 174 2.21 23.08 1.22
N GLU A 175 0.96 22.81 0.87
CA GLU A 175 0.11 21.82 1.52
C GLU A 175 -0.54 20.88 0.48
N GLY A 176 -0.88 19.68 0.91
CA GLY A 176 -1.60 18.70 0.10
C GLY A 176 -0.90 18.42 -1.24
N ARG A 177 -1.63 18.61 -2.34
CA ARG A 177 -1.15 18.35 -3.71
C ARG A 177 -0.15 19.38 -4.23
N ASP A 178 -0.14 20.59 -3.64
CA ASP A 178 0.75 21.69 -4.06
C ASP A 178 2.07 21.67 -3.30
N ARG A 179 2.29 20.66 -2.46
CA ARG A 179 3.49 20.59 -1.65
C ARG A 179 4.71 20.24 -2.50
N HIS A 180 5.72 21.09 -2.44
CA HIS A 180 6.93 21.05 -3.28
C HIS A 180 8.19 21.34 -2.47
N THR A 181 9.36 21.16 -3.10
CA THR A 181 10.65 21.47 -2.48
C THR A 181 11.17 22.79 -3.02
N VAL A 182 11.65 23.66 -2.12
CA VAL A 182 12.36 24.90 -2.43
C VAL A 182 13.81 24.75 -2.02
N ILE A 183 14.72 25.03 -2.96
CA ILE A 183 16.17 24.93 -2.77
C ILE A 183 16.72 26.34 -2.53
N THR A 184 17.64 26.42 -1.56
CA THR A 184 18.36 27.66 -1.21
C THR A 184 19.86 27.37 -1.09
N ARG A 185 20.65 28.45 -1.03
CA ARG A 185 22.11 28.37 -0.93
C ARG A 185 22.56 27.98 0.48
#